data_d74d74f484390fda61c2af19d63c7e0a
#
_entry.id   d74d74f484390fda61c2af19d63c7e0a
#
_cell.length_a   1.000
_cell.length_b   1.000
_cell.length_c   1.000
_cell.angle_alpha   90.00
_cell.angle_beta   90.00
_cell.angle_gamma   90.00
#
_symmetry.space_group_name_H-M   'P 1'
#
loop_
_entity.id
_entity.type
_entity.pdbx_description
1 polymer ?
#
loop_
_entity_poly.entity_id
_entity_poly.type
_entity_poly.pdbx_seq_one_letter_code
_entity_poly.pdbx_strand_id
1 'polypeptide(L)' 'MFINITIEVDGTRRDIRIDSEQKIKESLLVLYQSGKLPVGTIPDYFRSSLNQRPVSAYKTFSEEDVFDGDILSAIR' A
#
# COMPACT_ATOMS: atom_id res chain seq x y z
N MET A 1 -6.30 13.01 -5.33
CA MET A 1 -7.43 12.73 -4.42
C MET A 1 -6.92 11.90 -3.25
N PHE A 2 -7.32 12.25 -2.02
CA PHE A 2 -6.93 11.48 -0.84
C PHE A 2 -7.88 10.31 -0.63
N ILE A 3 -7.30 9.17 -0.28
CA ILE A 3 -8.05 7.96 0.07
C ILE A 3 -7.53 7.39 1.38
N ASN A 4 -8.40 6.67 2.09
CA ASN A 4 -8.05 5.95 3.31
C ASN A 4 -7.95 4.47 2.97
N ILE A 5 -6.80 3.87 3.24
CA ILE A 5 -6.56 2.45 2.99
C ILE A 5 -5.85 1.80 4.17
N THR A 6 -5.82 0.48 4.17
CA THR A 6 -5.06 -0.30 5.13
C THR A 6 -3.91 -0.99 4.40
N ILE A 7 -2.70 -0.86 4.93
CA ILE A 7 -1.52 -1.59 4.44
C ILE A 7 -1.19 -2.70 5.44
N GLU A 8 -0.99 -3.90 4.93
CA GLU A 8 -0.59 -5.07 5.73
C GLU A 8 0.72 -5.64 5.21
N VAL A 9 1.75 -5.66 6.06
CA VAL A 9 3.06 -6.21 5.75
C VAL A 9 3.55 -7.00 6.96
N ASP A 10 3.89 -8.27 6.73
CA ASP A 10 4.47 -9.16 7.76
C ASP A 10 3.67 -9.17 9.07
N GLY A 11 2.34 -9.20 8.96
CA GLY A 11 1.44 -9.24 10.12
C GLY A 11 1.16 -7.88 10.76
N THR A 12 1.78 -6.82 10.28
CA THR A 12 1.52 -5.47 10.78
C THR A 12 0.53 -4.77 9.86
N ARG A 13 -0.54 -4.23 10.44
CA ARG A 13 -1.56 -3.46 9.73
C ARG A 13 -1.49 -2.00 10.13
N ARG A 14 -1.60 -1.11 9.12
CA ARG A 14 -1.67 0.33 9.34
C ARG A 14 -2.76 0.94 8.47
N ASP A 15 -3.62 1.72 9.10
CA ASP A 15 -4.59 2.52 8.39
C ASP A 15 -3.93 3.85 8.06
N ILE A 16 -3.95 4.22 6.78
CA ILE A 16 -3.28 5.44 6.32
C ILE A 16 -4.19 6.24 5.40
N ARG A 17 -3.94 7.54 5.35
CA ARG A 17 -4.54 8.44 4.38
C ARG A 17 -3.46 8.91 3.43
N ILE A 18 -3.64 8.66 2.14
CA ILE A 18 -2.62 8.97 1.12
C ILE A 18 -3.26 9.62 -0.10
N ASP A 19 -2.42 10.28 -0.89
CA ASP A 19 -2.85 10.79 -2.19
C ASP A 19 -2.81 9.66 -3.21
N SER A 20 -3.93 9.41 -3.88
CA SER A 20 -4.07 8.32 -4.85
C SER A 20 -3.15 8.46 -6.06
N GLU A 21 -2.65 9.66 -6.34
CA GLU A 21 -1.72 9.91 -7.44
C GLU A 21 -0.27 9.65 -7.06
N GLN A 22 0.01 9.33 -5.80
CA GLN A 22 1.35 8.96 -5.36
C GLN A 22 1.63 7.49 -5.66
N LYS A 23 2.89 7.17 -5.98
CA LYS A 23 3.28 5.77 -6.19
C LYS A 23 3.19 5.00 -4.88
N ILE A 24 2.71 3.77 -4.95
CA ILE A 24 2.53 2.91 -3.78
C ILE A 24 3.86 2.75 -3.04
N LYS A 25 4.94 2.47 -3.76
CA LYS A 25 6.27 2.28 -3.16
C LYS A 25 6.78 3.51 -2.43
N GLU A 26 6.52 4.71 -2.94
CA GLU A 26 6.92 5.95 -2.29
C GLU A 26 6.20 6.17 -0.96
N SER A 27 4.91 5.88 -0.92
CA SER A 27 4.12 5.95 0.31
C SER A 27 4.62 4.96 1.35
N LEU A 28 4.95 3.75 0.92
CA LEU A 28 5.49 2.72 1.80
C LEU A 28 6.86 3.10 2.36
N LEU A 29 7.70 3.72 1.55
CA LEU A 29 9.02 4.16 2.00
C LEU A 29 8.89 5.12 3.18
N VAL A 30 7.93 6.05 3.12
CA VAL A 30 7.67 6.97 4.23
C VAL A 30 7.25 6.21 5.49
N LEU A 31 6.41 5.19 5.36
CA LEU A 31 5.97 4.37 6.49
C LEU A 31 7.13 3.59 7.11
N TYR A 32 8.02 3.03 6.30
CA TYR A 32 9.20 2.33 6.79
C TYR A 32 10.15 3.29 7.51
N GLN A 33 10.39 4.47 6.94
CA GLN A 33 11.29 5.47 7.52
C GLN A 33 10.76 6.03 8.84
N SER A 34 9.45 6.11 9.00
CA SER A 34 8.82 6.61 10.23
C SER A 34 8.60 5.51 11.28
N GLY A 35 9.02 4.27 11.00
CA GLY A 35 8.90 3.16 11.94
C GLY A 35 7.50 2.57 12.06
N LYS A 36 6.58 2.92 11.17
CA LYS A 36 5.19 2.43 11.22
C LYS A 36 5.05 1.03 10.63
N LEU A 37 6.02 0.60 9.84
CA LEU A 37 6.06 -0.75 9.30
C LEU A 37 7.36 -1.44 9.72
N PRO A 38 7.39 -2.79 9.81
CA PRO A 38 8.59 -3.52 10.20
C PRO A 38 9.74 -3.25 9.24
N VAL A 39 10.97 -3.24 9.78
CA VAL A 39 12.19 -3.10 8.97
C VAL A 39 12.28 -4.29 8.01
N GLY A 40 12.61 -4.01 6.74
CA GLY A 40 12.77 -5.05 5.75
C GLY A 40 12.69 -4.50 4.34
N THR A 41 12.67 -5.41 3.36
CA THR A 41 12.54 -5.06 1.96
C THR A 41 11.10 -4.67 1.66
N ILE A 42 10.92 -3.55 0.94
CA ILE A 42 9.59 -3.13 0.50
C ILE A 42 9.10 -4.12 -0.55
N PRO A 43 7.91 -4.73 -0.38
CA PRO A 43 7.36 -5.63 -1.40
C PRO A 43 7.11 -4.92 -2.73
N ASP A 44 7.27 -5.65 -3.82
CA ASP A 44 7.01 -5.12 -5.17
C ASP A 44 5.55 -5.23 -5.54
N TYR A 45 4.82 -6.16 -4.91
CA TYR A 45 3.41 -6.43 -5.22
C TYR A 45 2.59 -6.54 -3.94
N PHE A 46 1.35 -6.10 -4.04
CA PHE A 46 0.35 -6.22 -2.99
C PHE A 46 -0.91 -6.83 -3.58
N ARG A 47 -1.72 -7.47 -2.74
CA ARG A 47 -3.04 -7.93 -3.15
C ARG A 47 -4.09 -6.94 -2.69
N SER A 48 -4.89 -6.44 -3.63
CA SER A 48 -6.03 -5.58 -3.33
C SER A 48 -7.22 -6.42 -2.91
N SER A 49 -7.80 -6.13 -1.75
CA SER A 49 -9.00 -6.83 -1.28
C SER A 49 -10.22 -6.53 -2.13
N LEU A 50 -10.39 -5.28 -2.54
CA LEU A 50 -11.55 -4.87 -3.32
C LEU A 50 -11.54 -5.47 -4.71
N ASN A 51 -10.36 -5.51 -5.35
CA ASN A 51 -10.24 -5.96 -6.73
C ASN A 51 -9.85 -7.43 -6.84
N GLN A 52 -9.47 -8.08 -5.75
CA GLN A 52 -9.09 -9.50 -5.72
C GLN A 52 -7.95 -9.81 -6.71
N ARG A 53 -7.00 -8.89 -6.86
CA ARG A 53 -5.87 -9.05 -7.80
C ARG A 53 -4.60 -8.41 -7.26
N PRO A 54 -3.42 -8.83 -7.79
CA PRO A 54 -2.15 -8.18 -7.47
C PRO A 54 -2.10 -6.76 -8.02
N VAL A 55 -1.47 -5.86 -7.26
CA VAL A 55 -1.16 -4.50 -7.69
C VAL A 55 0.32 -4.25 -7.56
N SER A 56 0.89 -3.51 -8.51
CA SER A 56 2.32 -3.21 -8.53
C SER A 56 2.64 -2.01 -7.65
N ALA A 57 3.63 -2.14 -6.78
CA ALA A 57 4.09 -1.03 -5.94
C ALA A 57 4.77 0.08 -6.75
N TYR A 58 5.14 -0.20 -8.01
CA TYR A 58 5.77 0.79 -8.90
C TYR A 58 4.77 1.72 -9.58
N LYS A 59 3.48 1.45 -9.44
CA LYS A 59 2.41 2.27 -9.99
C LYS A 59 1.79 3.12 -8.90
N THR A 60 0.97 4.12 -9.31
CA THR A 60 0.19 4.89 -8.36
C THR A 60 -1.01 4.08 -7.88
N PHE A 61 -1.57 4.47 -6.75
CA PHE A 61 -2.80 3.84 -6.27
C PHE A 61 -3.93 3.97 -7.30
N SER A 62 -4.02 5.14 -7.92
CA SER A 62 -5.02 5.40 -8.97
C SER A 62 -4.84 4.50 -10.19
N GLU A 63 -3.61 4.34 -10.67
CA GLU A 63 -3.32 3.47 -11.83
C GLU A 63 -3.68 2.01 -11.57
N GLU A 64 -3.59 1.57 -10.33
CA GLU A 64 -3.87 0.19 -9.95
C GLU A 64 -5.31 0.00 -9.42
N ASP A 65 -6.16 1.00 -9.59
CA ASP A 65 -7.56 0.96 -9.15
C ASP A 65 -7.72 0.66 -7.66
N VAL A 66 -6.84 1.23 -6.85
CA VAL A 66 -6.95 1.15 -5.40
C VAL A 66 -7.83 2.31 -4.92
N PHE A 67 -8.96 1.98 -4.32
CA PHE A 67 -9.95 2.95 -3.90
C PHE A 67 -10.02 3.08 -2.38
N ASP A 68 -10.74 4.10 -1.93
CA ASP A 68 -11.00 4.31 -0.51
C ASP A 68 -11.58 3.05 0.14
N GLY A 69 -11.04 2.66 1.27
CA GLY A 69 -11.47 1.47 2.01
C GLY A 69 -10.78 0.17 1.62
N ASP A 70 -9.86 0.20 0.64
CA ASP A 70 -9.15 -1.01 0.24
C ASP A 70 -8.13 -1.44 1.30
N ILE A 71 -7.81 -2.73 1.28
CA ILE A 71 -6.76 -3.33 2.09
C ILE A 71 -5.72 -3.91 1.13
N LEU A 72 -4.48 -3.44 1.25
CA LEU A 72 -3.36 -3.94 0.45
C LEU A 72 -2.49 -4.84 1.32
N SER A 73 -2.45 -6.12 0.99
CA SER A 73 -1.64 -7.11 1.70
C SER A 73 -0.41 -7.46 0.88
N ALA A 74 0.76 -7.41 1.51
CA ALA A 74 2.03 -7.70 0.85
C ALA A 74 2.06 -9.12 0.30
N ILE A 75 2.54 -9.26 -0.94
CA ILE A 75 2.79 -10.55 -1.58
C ILE A 75 4.29 -10.77 -1.57
N ARG A 76 4.72 -11.86 -0.94
CA ARG A 76 6.12 -12.24 -0.86
C ARG A 76 6.34 -13.66 -1.38
#